data_ec2c229e965ce6b96ee6d915dfa6ad8c
#
_entry.id   ec2c229e965ce6b96ee6d915dfa6ad8c
#
_cell.length_a   1.000
_cell.length_b   1.000
_cell.length_c   1.000
_cell.angle_alpha   90.00
_cell.angle_beta   90.00
_cell.angle_gamma   90.00
#
_symmetry.space_group_name_H-M   'P 1'
#
loop_
_entity.id
_entity.type
_entity.pdbx_description
1 polymer ?
#
loop_
_entity_poly.entity_id
_entity_poly.type
_entity_poly.pdbx_seq_one_letter_code
_entity_poly.pdbx_strand_id
1 'polypeptide(L)'
;MFQNRPNVFPPPPDIIANGIKLISRIAAGTARRVGAVSDQNGFIRWRYGPHRTRDSWTLGNPLRKPDFVFFERDERDALKIRRVSLFPSVFNLLEGGNLIGKVKMSSVLRNGYSIELDGLKSWTFHMPLYTIYSSGESRTGTEVWVAIGPRENQWNILLAPGLPERPFAAILAFIHNERYFYS
;
A
#
# COMPACT_ATOMS: atom_id res chain seq x y z
N MET A 1 9.44 15.08 -26.90
CA MET A 1 9.77 15.80 -25.64
C MET A 1 9.46 14.91 -24.48
N PHE A 2 10.43 14.09 -24.05
CA PHE A 2 10.28 13.16 -22.91
C PHE A 2 11.08 13.75 -21.76
N GLN A 3 10.44 14.55 -20.93
CA GLN A 3 11.05 15.07 -19.75
C GLN A 3 10.24 14.66 -18.53
N ASN A 4 10.96 14.27 -17.53
CA ASN A 4 10.63 13.87 -16.18
C ASN A 4 10.27 12.39 -16.01
N ARG A 5 11.30 11.53 -16.21
CA ARG A 5 11.37 10.33 -15.39
C ARG A 5 11.61 10.82 -13.95
N PRO A 6 10.78 10.45 -12.98
CA PRO A 6 11.15 10.72 -11.60
C PRO A 6 12.52 10.11 -11.36
N ASN A 7 13.46 10.90 -10.87
CA ASN A 7 14.79 10.43 -10.51
C ASN A 7 14.60 9.39 -9.39
N VAL A 8 14.75 8.13 -9.73
CA VAL A 8 14.70 7.04 -8.76
C VAL A 8 16.06 7.06 -8.06
N PHE A 9 16.17 7.81 -6.97
CA PHE A 9 17.36 7.81 -6.15
C PHE A 9 17.37 6.56 -5.27
N PRO A 10 18.50 5.86 -5.17
CA PRO A 10 18.65 4.81 -4.18
C PRO A 10 18.49 5.41 -2.77
N PRO A 11 17.97 4.63 -1.81
CA PRO A 11 17.85 5.13 -0.45
C PRO A 11 19.26 5.47 0.10
N PRO A 12 19.37 6.55 0.89
CA PRO A 12 20.61 6.92 1.55
C PRO A 12 21.12 5.79 2.47
N PRO A 13 22.44 5.66 2.68
CA PRO A 13 23.00 4.58 3.50
C PRO A 13 22.50 4.54 4.94
N ASP A 14 22.25 5.69 5.55
CA ASP A 14 21.67 5.82 6.89
C ASP A 14 20.22 5.30 6.95
N ILE A 15 19.44 5.55 5.92
CA ILE A 15 18.07 4.99 5.79
C ILE A 15 18.14 3.48 5.57
N ILE A 16 19.07 2.98 4.77
CA ILE A 16 19.27 1.53 4.59
C ILE A 16 19.63 0.86 5.92
N ALA A 17 20.44 1.51 6.74
CA ALA A 17 20.88 0.98 8.03
C ALA A 17 19.75 1.02 9.09
N ASN A 18 19.03 2.13 9.20
CA ASN A 18 18.13 2.42 10.31
C ASN A 18 16.63 2.38 9.92
N GLY A 19 16.31 2.26 8.63
CA GLY A 19 14.94 2.22 8.15
C GLY A 19 14.23 0.90 8.45
N ILE A 20 12.92 0.95 8.44
CA ILE A 20 12.05 -0.21 8.66
C ILE A 20 11.95 -1.00 7.37
N LYS A 21 12.42 -2.24 7.37
CA LYS A 21 12.42 -3.14 6.21
C LYS A 21 11.28 -4.14 6.30
N LEU A 22 10.40 -4.10 5.31
CA LEU A 22 9.22 -4.96 5.23
C LEU A 22 9.18 -5.68 3.89
N ILE A 23 8.54 -6.84 3.87
CA ILE A 23 8.31 -7.64 2.67
C ILE A 23 6.81 -7.90 2.57
N SER A 24 6.17 -7.34 1.55
CA SER A 24 4.78 -7.66 1.21
C SER A 24 4.73 -8.78 0.20
N ARG A 25 3.99 -9.85 0.49
CA ARG A 25 3.80 -11.00 -0.42
C ARG A 25 2.32 -11.29 -0.60
N ILE A 26 1.90 -11.40 -1.86
CA ILE A 26 0.57 -11.86 -2.24
C ILE A 26 0.62 -13.37 -2.41
N ALA A 27 -0.37 -14.08 -1.88
CA ALA A 27 -0.45 -15.53 -2.04
C ALA A 27 -0.72 -15.90 -3.51
N ALA A 28 0.23 -16.60 -4.12
CA ALA A 28 0.12 -17.04 -5.49
C ALA A 28 -1.01 -18.07 -5.66
N GLY A 29 -1.68 -18.06 -6.81
CA GLY A 29 -2.67 -19.08 -7.19
C GLY A 29 -4.01 -18.99 -6.46
N THR A 30 -4.24 -17.94 -5.68
CA THR A 30 -5.53 -17.73 -5.02
C THR A 30 -6.30 -16.58 -5.69
N ALA A 31 -7.54 -16.84 -6.08
CA ALA A 31 -8.48 -15.77 -6.50
C ALA A 31 -8.82 -14.80 -5.34
N ARG A 32 -8.26 -15.01 -4.16
CA ARG A 32 -8.70 -14.39 -2.90
C ARG A 32 -7.96 -13.13 -2.50
N ARG A 33 -7.04 -12.61 -3.29
CA ARG A 33 -6.32 -11.35 -2.99
C ARG A 33 -5.79 -11.25 -1.56
N VAL A 34 -5.33 -12.36 -1.01
CA VAL A 34 -4.78 -12.44 0.34
C VAL A 34 -3.27 -12.39 0.31
N GLY A 35 -2.68 -11.87 1.37
CA GLY A 35 -1.23 -11.82 1.49
C GLY A 35 -0.78 -11.56 2.92
N ALA A 36 0.51 -11.33 3.03
CA ALA A 36 1.14 -11.03 4.32
C ALA A 36 2.28 -10.02 4.16
N VAL A 37 2.53 -9.27 5.22
CA VAL A 37 3.70 -8.44 5.39
C VAL A 37 4.57 -9.06 6.47
N SER A 38 5.82 -9.32 6.16
CA SER A 38 6.83 -9.82 7.08
C SER A 38 7.96 -8.81 7.27
N ASP A 39 8.73 -8.98 8.32
CA ASP A 39 10.00 -8.30 8.49
C ASP A 39 11.09 -8.92 7.58
N GLN A 40 12.31 -8.37 7.65
CA GLN A 40 13.48 -8.85 6.89
C GLN A 40 13.91 -10.29 7.27
N ASN A 41 13.54 -10.79 8.46
CA ASN A 41 13.85 -12.14 8.94
C ASN A 41 12.78 -13.15 8.50
N GLY A 42 11.71 -12.70 7.82
CA GLY A 42 10.62 -13.54 7.35
C GLY A 42 9.51 -13.77 8.38
N PHE A 43 9.56 -13.15 9.56
CA PHE A 43 8.47 -13.22 10.54
C PHE A 43 7.27 -12.42 10.03
N ILE A 44 6.13 -13.09 9.89
CA ILE A 44 4.88 -12.45 9.49
C ILE A 44 4.42 -11.54 10.62
N ARG A 45 4.33 -10.24 10.33
CA ARG A 45 3.82 -9.22 11.24
C ARG A 45 2.33 -8.97 11.04
N TRP A 46 1.90 -8.93 9.78
CA TRP A 46 0.50 -8.67 9.42
C TRP A 46 0.04 -9.56 8.29
N ARG A 47 -1.24 -9.83 8.27
CA ARG A 47 -1.95 -10.48 7.17
C ARG A 47 -2.95 -9.50 6.57
N TYR A 48 -3.30 -9.70 5.32
CA TYR A 48 -4.28 -8.87 4.65
C TYR A 48 -5.12 -9.65 3.64
N GLY A 49 -6.27 -9.09 3.33
CA GLY A 49 -7.19 -9.64 2.35
C GLY A 49 -8.52 -8.90 2.31
N PRO A 50 -9.48 -9.35 1.51
CA PRO A 50 -10.82 -8.81 1.52
C PRO A 50 -11.54 -9.20 2.81
N HIS A 51 -12.25 -8.26 3.42
CA HIS A 51 -13.11 -8.53 4.57
C HIS A 51 -14.24 -9.49 4.15
N ARG A 52 -14.37 -10.61 4.85
CA ARG A 52 -15.38 -11.63 4.59
C ARG A 52 -16.69 -11.24 5.26
N THR A 53 -17.47 -10.36 4.62
CA THR A 53 -18.89 -10.24 4.96
C THR A 53 -19.71 -11.06 3.97
N ARG A 54 -20.75 -11.76 4.45
CA ARG A 54 -21.68 -12.54 3.62
C ARG A 54 -22.33 -11.70 2.51
N ASP A 55 -22.41 -10.39 2.70
CA ASP A 55 -23.09 -9.43 1.82
C ASP A 55 -22.19 -8.84 0.71
N SER A 56 -20.90 -9.22 0.65
CA SER A 56 -19.96 -8.65 -0.33
C SER A 56 -20.12 -9.20 -1.76
N TRP A 57 -21.01 -10.16 -1.98
CA TRP A 57 -21.24 -10.84 -3.26
C TRP A 57 -22.39 -10.26 -4.08
N THR A 58 -22.96 -9.13 -3.70
CA THR A 58 -23.98 -8.48 -4.55
C THR A 58 -23.32 -7.97 -5.83
N LEU A 59 -23.46 -8.76 -6.87
CA LEU A 59 -23.13 -8.45 -8.25
C LEU A 59 -23.73 -7.09 -8.64
N GLY A 60 -22.88 -6.15 -9.05
CA GLY A 60 -23.31 -4.98 -9.80
C GLY A 60 -22.97 -3.60 -9.23
N ASN A 61 -22.56 -3.44 -7.97
CA ASN A 61 -22.17 -2.12 -7.47
C ASN A 61 -20.65 -2.05 -7.22
N PRO A 62 -19.88 -1.34 -8.07
CA PRO A 62 -18.43 -1.23 -7.93
C PRO A 62 -17.97 -0.50 -6.65
N LEU A 63 -18.88 0.25 -5.98
CA LEU A 63 -18.64 0.84 -4.68
C LEU A 63 -18.75 -0.16 -3.52
N ARG A 64 -19.39 -1.31 -3.76
CA ARG A 64 -19.58 -2.38 -2.77
C ARG A 64 -18.48 -3.45 -2.81
N LYS A 65 -17.29 -3.10 -3.29
CA LYS A 65 -16.14 -4.00 -3.09
C LYS A 65 -15.90 -4.20 -1.59
N PRO A 66 -15.56 -5.43 -1.18
CA PRO A 66 -15.25 -5.69 0.23
C PRO A 66 -14.10 -4.78 0.68
N ASP A 67 -14.16 -4.34 1.94
CA ASP A 67 -13.07 -3.60 2.55
C ASP A 67 -11.79 -4.46 2.48
N PHE A 68 -10.66 -3.84 2.22
CA PHE A 68 -9.37 -4.48 2.42
C PHE A 68 -9.04 -4.40 3.91
N VAL A 69 -8.77 -5.54 4.53
CA VAL A 69 -8.43 -5.63 5.95
C VAL A 69 -6.95 -6.00 6.12
N PHE A 70 -6.32 -5.36 7.10
CA PHE A 70 -4.92 -5.53 7.44
C PHE A 70 -4.81 -5.71 8.96
N PHE A 71 -4.38 -6.88 9.42
CA PHE A 71 -4.46 -7.28 10.83
C PHE A 71 -3.25 -8.12 11.26
N GLU A 72 -2.95 -8.09 12.55
CA GLU A 72 -1.86 -8.88 13.14
C GLU A 72 -2.32 -10.29 13.49
N ARG A 73 -3.30 -10.42 14.36
CA ARG A 73 -3.82 -11.69 14.85
C ARG A 73 -5.28 -11.91 14.57
N ASP A 74 -6.07 -10.87 14.74
CA ASP A 74 -7.53 -10.90 14.64
C ASP A 74 -8.03 -9.72 13.80
N GLU A 75 -9.07 -9.95 13.00
CA GLU A 75 -9.71 -8.91 12.19
C GLU A 75 -10.42 -7.84 13.04
N ARG A 76 -10.61 -8.04 14.34
CA ARG A 76 -11.22 -7.05 15.24
C ARG A 76 -10.38 -5.79 15.36
N ASP A 77 -9.06 -5.94 15.40
CA ASP A 77 -8.11 -4.82 15.45
C ASP A 77 -7.55 -4.43 14.08
N ALA A 78 -8.27 -4.79 13.03
CA ALA A 78 -7.82 -4.56 11.67
C ALA A 78 -7.87 -3.07 11.30
N LEU A 79 -6.85 -2.63 10.58
CA LEU A 79 -6.98 -1.47 9.71
C LEU A 79 -7.83 -1.86 8.50
N LYS A 80 -8.78 -1.00 8.14
CA LYS A 80 -9.66 -1.24 6.99
C LYS A 80 -9.46 -0.15 5.95
N ILE A 81 -9.29 -0.57 4.70
CA ILE A 81 -9.24 0.36 3.57
C ILE A 81 -10.52 0.18 2.77
N ARG A 82 -11.34 1.22 2.77
CA ARG A 82 -12.67 1.24 2.15
C ARG A 82 -12.71 2.21 0.99
N ARG A 83 -13.17 1.75 -0.17
CA ARG A 83 -13.44 2.65 -1.30
C ARG A 83 -14.65 3.53 -1.02
N VAL A 84 -14.47 4.85 -1.20
CA VAL A 84 -15.54 5.85 -1.00
C VAL A 84 -15.89 6.60 -2.27
N SER A 85 -15.03 6.57 -3.30
CA SER A 85 -15.28 7.18 -4.60
C SER A 85 -14.65 6.36 -5.73
N LEU A 86 -15.26 6.41 -6.91
CA LEU A 86 -14.75 5.76 -8.14
C LEU A 86 -13.90 6.71 -8.98
N PHE A 87 -14.31 7.95 -9.10
CA PHE A 87 -13.67 8.96 -9.93
C PHE A 87 -13.59 10.31 -9.20
N PRO A 88 -12.40 10.71 -8.72
CA PRO A 88 -11.19 9.90 -8.58
C PRO A 88 -11.39 8.74 -7.61
N SER A 89 -10.62 7.66 -7.76
CA SER A 89 -10.66 6.57 -6.79
C SER A 89 -10.08 7.03 -5.45
N VAL A 90 -10.94 7.09 -4.45
CA VAL A 90 -10.57 7.50 -3.08
C VAL A 90 -10.90 6.36 -2.12
N PHE A 91 -9.98 6.11 -1.21
CA PHE A 91 -10.08 5.08 -0.19
C PHE A 91 -9.83 5.70 1.18
N ASN A 92 -10.69 5.40 2.13
CA ASN A 92 -10.50 5.77 3.53
C ASN A 92 -9.74 4.66 4.25
N LEU A 93 -8.75 5.06 5.05
CA LEU A 93 -8.08 4.19 6.02
C LEU A 93 -8.77 4.36 7.37
N LEU A 94 -9.28 3.26 7.92
CA LEU A 94 -10.07 3.24 9.15
C LEU A 94 -9.39 2.36 10.20
N GLU A 95 -9.37 2.81 11.45
CA GLU A 95 -8.96 2.05 12.62
C GLU A 95 -10.06 2.10 13.69
N GLY A 96 -10.56 0.94 14.11
CA GLY A 96 -11.67 0.88 15.06
C GLY A 96 -12.95 1.60 14.58
N GLY A 97 -13.10 1.80 13.27
CA GLY A 97 -14.19 2.56 12.65
C GLY A 97 -13.89 4.06 12.47
N ASN A 98 -12.83 4.59 13.07
CA ASN A 98 -12.43 5.98 12.94
C ASN A 98 -11.59 6.19 11.68
N LEU A 99 -11.80 7.32 10.99
CA LEU A 99 -10.98 7.72 9.85
C LEU A 99 -9.62 8.17 10.37
N ILE A 100 -8.53 7.51 9.93
CA ILE A 100 -7.15 7.87 10.27
C ILE A 100 -6.33 8.28 9.04
N GLY A 101 -6.90 8.19 7.85
CA GLY A 101 -6.20 8.61 6.65
C GLY A 101 -6.99 8.35 5.38
N LYS A 102 -6.43 8.83 4.26
CA LYS A 102 -6.99 8.67 2.92
C LYS A 102 -5.92 8.30 1.91
N VAL A 103 -6.29 7.47 0.96
CA VAL A 103 -5.49 7.15 -0.22
C VAL A 103 -6.30 7.55 -1.45
N LYS A 104 -5.73 8.40 -2.29
CA LYS A 104 -6.34 8.84 -3.55
C LYS A 104 -5.47 8.39 -4.70
N MET A 105 -6.05 7.66 -5.64
CA MET A 105 -5.36 7.26 -6.86
C MET A 105 -5.50 8.36 -7.91
N SER A 106 -4.38 8.79 -8.51
CA SER A 106 -4.40 9.74 -9.62
C SER A 106 -5.05 9.10 -10.85
N SER A 107 -5.93 9.86 -11.50
CA SER A 107 -6.89 9.33 -12.48
C SER A 107 -6.29 8.92 -13.84
N VAL A 108 -5.19 9.56 -14.27
CA VAL A 108 -4.83 9.51 -15.69
C VAL A 108 -4.05 8.26 -16.09
N LEU A 109 -3.24 7.69 -15.20
CA LEU A 109 -2.40 6.53 -15.55
C LEU A 109 -2.38 5.43 -14.48
N ARG A 110 -3.19 5.52 -13.43
CA ARG A 110 -3.19 4.59 -12.27
C ARG A 110 -1.82 4.39 -11.60
N ASN A 111 -0.89 5.31 -11.81
CA ASN A 111 0.52 5.19 -11.42
C ASN A 111 0.89 6.06 -10.24
N GLY A 112 0.01 6.94 -9.79
CA GLY A 112 0.23 7.85 -8.67
C GLY A 112 -0.81 7.67 -7.59
N TYR A 113 -0.36 7.79 -6.35
CA TYR A 113 -1.20 7.76 -5.17
C TYR A 113 -0.85 8.96 -4.29
N SER A 114 -1.86 9.67 -3.82
CA SER A 114 -1.72 10.64 -2.73
C SER A 114 -2.17 9.96 -1.44
N ILE A 115 -1.33 10.05 -0.43
CA ILE A 115 -1.55 9.43 0.89
C ILE A 115 -1.62 10.55 1.90
N GLU A 116 -2.70 10.61 2.66
CA GLU A 116 -2.92 11.55 3.75
C GLU A 116 -3.18 10.74 5.02
N LEU A 117 -2.44 11.05 6.09
CA LEU A 117 -2.67 10.48 7.43
C LEU A 117 -2.99 11.61 8.38
N ASP A 118 -3.98 11.41 9.25
CA ASP A 118 -4.44 12.42 10.21
C ASP A 118 -3.30 12.86 11.14
N GLY A 119 -3.16 14.19 11.29
CA GLY A 119 -2.10 14.79 12.09
C GLY A 119 -0.71 14.75 11.49
N LEU A 120 -0.56 14.21 10.27
CA LEU A 120 0.70 14.09 9.57
C LEU A 120 0.65 14.83 8.22
N LYS A 121 1.83 14.97 7.61
CA LYS A 121 1.96 15.48 6.23
C LYS A 121 1.35 14.51 5.23
N SER A 122 1.14 14.98 4.01
CA SER A 122 0.73 14.15 2.88
C SER A 122 1.94 13.68 2.07
N TRP A 123 1.82 12.52 1.45
CA TRP A 123 2.82 11.93 0.56
C TRP A 123 2.24 11.70 -0.82
N THR A 124 3.09 11.81 -1.83
CA THR A 124 2.76 11.40 -3.19
C THR A 124 3.64 10.21 -3.57
N PHE A 125 3.02 9.12 -3.93
CA PHE A 125 3.70 7.89 -4.31
C PHE A 125 3.49 7.63 -5.81
N HIS A 126 4.59 7.59 -6.58
CA HIS A 126 4.57 7.33 -8.00
C HIS A 126 5.16 5.96 -8.30
N MET A 127 4.44 5.18 -9.10
CA MET A 127 4.93 3.91 -9.60
C MET A 127 4.92 3.93 -11.13
N PRO A 128 6.07 4.15 -11.77
CA PRO A 128 6.20 3.95 -13.22
C PRO A 128 5.96 2.48 -13.58
N LEU A 129 5.28 2.25 -14.68
CA LEU A 129 4.87 0.91 -15.15
C LEU A 129 6.00 -0.11 -15.30
N TYR A 130 7.26 0.33 -15.40
CA TYR A 130 8.40 -0.52 -15.75
C TYR A 130 9.64 -0.30 -14.89
N THR A 131 9.56 0.39 -13.77
CA THR A 131 10.70 0.51 -12.86
C THR A 131 10.61 -0.52 -11.76
N ILE A 132 11.70 -1.22 -11.57
CA ILE A 132 11.93 -2.16 -10.47
C ILE A 132 11.87 -1.46 -9.11
N TYR A 133 11.90 -0.12 -9.11
CA TYR A 133 12.06 0.70 -7.93
C TYR A 133 11.11 1.91 -7.97
N SER A 134 10.39 2.13 -6.89
CA SER A 134 9.51 3.28 -6.72
C SER A 134 9.76 3.93 -5.36
N SER A 135 9.64 5.24 -5.32
CA SER A 135 9.80 6.00 -4.09
C SER A 135 8.53 6.79 -3.79
N GLY A 136 8.19 6.87 -2.52
CA GLY A 136 7.21 7.83 -2.03
C GLY A 136 7.93 9.11 -1.64
N GLU A 137 7.40 10.23 -2.09
CA GLU A 137 7.95 11.54 -1.77
C GLU A 137 6.97 12.31 -0.91
N SER A 138 7.48 12.86 0.19
CA SER A 138 6.79 13.91 0.93
C SER A 138 7.26 15.28 0.41
N ARG A 139 6.63 16.34 0.87
CA ARG A 139 7.11 17.71 0.59
C ARG A 139 8.53 17.98 1.09
N THR A 140 9.06 17.12 1.94
CA THR A 140 10.39 17.22 2.56
C THR A 140 11.41 16.24 2.03
N GLY A 141 11.06 15.39 1.04
CA GLY A 141 11.96 14.42 0.43
C GLY A 141 11.38 13.00 0.39
N THR A 142 12.15 12.06 -0.13
CA THR A 142 11.75 10.66 -0.24
C THR A 142 11.86 9.96 1.12
N GLU A 143 10.80 9.29 1.53
CA GLU A 143 10.72 8.60 2.82
C GLU A 143 10.26 7.13 2.69
N VAL A 144 9.83 6.74 1.50
CA VAL A 144 9.36 5.37 1.23
C VAL A 144 9.98 4.88 -0.07
N TRP A 145 10.59 3.71 -0.04
CA TRP A 145 11.14 3.03 -1.21
C TRP A 145 10.50 1.66 -1.36
N VAL A 146 10.13 1.35 -2.59
CA VAL A 146 9.57 0.04 -2.92
C VAL A 146 10.34 -0.53 -4.10
N ALA A 147 10.78 -1.77 -3.97
CA ALA A 147 11.38 -2.54 -5.03
C ALA A 147 10.61 -3.83 -5.25
N ILE A 148 10.42 -4.21 -6.51
CA ILE A 148 9.87 -5.51 -6.85
C ILE A 148 10.89 -6.57 -6.42
N GLY A 149 10.42 -7.57 -5.69
CA GLY A 149 11.25 -8.68 -5.26
C GLY A 149 11.55 -9.67 -6.40
N PRO A 150 12.26 -10.76 -6.10
CA PRO A 150 12.61 -11.78 -7.10
C PRO A 150 11.39 -12.50 -7.69
N ARG A 151 10.22 -12.35 -7.09
CA ARG A 151 8.94 -12.85 -7.58
C ARG A 151 8.00 -11.67 -7.80
N GLU A 152 7.22 -11.70 -8.85
CA GLU A 152 6.25 -10.63 -9.19
C GLU A 152 5.26 -10.33 -8.06
N ASN A 153 4.91 -11.33 -7.27
CA ASN A 153 4.01 -11.22 -6.13
C ASN A 153 4.70 -10.71 -4.84
N GLN A 154 5.92 -10.21 -4.92
CA GLN A 154 6.67 -9.72 -3.76
C GLN A 154 7.12 -8.28 -3.97
N TRP A 155 6.90 -7.45 -2.96
CA TRP A 155 7.47 -6.12 -2.81
C TRP A 155 8.38 -6.05 -1.60
N ASN A 156 9.58 -5.49 -1.79
CA ASN A 156 10.48 -5.10 -0.72
C ASN A 156 10.25 -3.63 -0.42
N ILE A 157 9.94 -3.31 0.81
CA ILE A 157 9.54 -1.98 1.28
C ILE A 157 10.56 -1.51 2.29
N LEU A 158 11.03 -0.26 2.14
CA LEU A 158 11.88 0.42 3.10
C LEU A 158 11.19 1.73 3.48
N LEU A 159 10.92 1.91 4.77
CA LEU A 159 10.37 3.14 5.33
C LEU A 159 11.45 3.89 6.09
N ALA A 160 11.49 5.21 5.93
CA ALA A 160 12.35 6.06 6.75
C ALA A 160 11.98 5.93 8.24
N PRO A 161 12.95 6.08 9.16
CA PRO A 161 12.68 6.09 10.59
C PRO A 161 11.68 7.18 10.97
N GLY A 162 10.78 6.87 11.91
CA GLY A 162 9.78 7.81 12.41
C GLY A 162 8.45 7.83 11.65
N LEU A 163 8.35 7.14 10.52
CA LEU A 163 7.06 6.93 9.87
C LEU A 163 6.18 5.96 10.65
N PRO A 164 4.85 6.16 10.69
CA PRO A 164 3.93 5.22 11.33
C PRO A 164 3.89 3.91 10.53
N GLU A 165 4.59 2.91 11.05
CA GLU A 165 4.87 1.66 10.35
C GLU A 165 3.60 0.92 9.89
N ARG A 166 2.65 0.71 10.82
CA ARG A 166 1.45 -0.08 10.54
C ARG A 166 0.53 0.55 9.49
N PRO A 167 0.19 1.86 9.54
CA PRO A 167 -0.57 2.52 8.49
C PRO A 167 0.13 2.48 7.13
N PHE A 168 1.43 2.74 7.06
CA PHE A 168 2.18 2.67 5.80
C PHE A 168 2.25 1.25 5.25
N ALA A 169 2.52 0.25 6.08
CA ALA A 169 2.51 -1.15 5.68
C ALA A 169 1.15 -1.56 5.10
N ALA A 170 0.04 -1.13 5.73
CA ALA A 170 -1.31 -1.41 5.26
C ALA A 170 -1.60 -0.76 3.90
N ILE A 171 -1.25 0.52 3.73
CA ILE A 171 -1.44 1.26 2.47
C ILE A 171 -0.62 0.64 1.35
N LEU A 172 0.66 0.33 1.59
CA LEU A 172 1.53 -0.25 0.58
C LEU A 172 1.14 -1.68 0.21
N ALA A 173 0.70 -2.49 1.19
CA ALA A 173 0.14 -3.81 0.93
C ALA A 173 -1.15 -3.73 0.09
N PHE A 174 -2.00 -2.74 0.36
CA PHE A 174 -3.20 -2.46 -0.44
C PHE A 174 -2.85 -2.07 -1.87
N ILE A 175 -1.92 -1.12 -2.07
CA ILE A 175 -1.47 -0.69 -3.40
C ILE A 175 -0.85 -1.88 -4.16
N HIS A 176 -0.02 -2.67 -3.50
CA HIS A 176 0.57 -3.89 -4.07
C HIS A 176 -0.52 -4.85 -4.56
N ASN A 177 -1.52 -5.11 -3.71
CA ASN A 177 -2.63 -6.00 -4.03
C ASN A 177 -3.48 -5.48 -5.20
N GLU A 178 -3.81 -4.18 -5.22
CA GLU A 178 -4.57 -3.58 -6.31
C GLU A 178 -3.80 -3.66 -7.64
N ARG A 179 -2.49 -3.44 -7.62
CA ARG A 179 -1.67 -3.52 -8.84
C ARG A 179 -1.49 -4.93 -9.37
N TYR A 180 -1.23 -5.88 -8.50
CA TYR A 180 -1.02 -7.28 -8.89
C TYR A 180 -2.22 -7.91 -9.61
N PHE A 181 -3.44 -7.48 -9.28
CA PHE A 181 -4.66 -8.04 -9.87
C PHE A 181 -5.26 -7.20 -11.01
N TYR A 182 -4.73 -6.00 -11.27
CA TYR A 182 -5.21 -5.12 -12.34
C TYR A 182 -4.12 -4.75 -13.36
N SER A 183 -2.94 -5.33 -13.25
CA SER A 183 -1.91 -5.33 -14.28
C SER A 183 -2.09 -6.54 -15.21
#